data_c3c02956e460e80bb5d5456c5d3a76b4
#
_entry.id   c3c02956e460e80bb5d5456c5d3a76b4
#
_cell.length_a   1.000
_cell.length_b   1.000
_cell.length_c   1.000
_cell.angle_alpha   90.00
_cell.angle_beta   90.00
_cell.angle_gamma   90.00
#
_symmetry.space_group_name_H-M   'P 1'
#
loop_
_entity.id
_entity.type
_entity.pdbx_description
1 polymer ?
#
loop_
_entity_poly.entity_id
_entity_poly.type
_entity_poly.pdbx_seq_one_letter_code
_entity_poly.pdbx_strand_id
1 'polypeptide(L)'
;SGGIGDSQSGGFFPAELKFAGFDGIVIKGKSAKPVYLSIVDGNFELRDAAHLMGKLTGEVDDIIHKEVDPKAEILQHGIGAENGVLFSSLCSMSNRHNGRTGMGLVMASKNLKAVVVRGTKKVQLANAKALTELNRIGPKAIPENGDMDGLAKFGTAVVVLFNNTIGTLPTRNYNEGQFEGCEPISGEKMA
;
A
#
# COMPACT_ATOMS: atom_id res chain seq x y z
N SER A 1 6.94 -7.41 -23.72
CA SER A 1 8.41 -7.28 -23.62
C SER A 1 9.08 -8.51 -23.00
N GLY A 2 8.35 -9.46 -22.43
CA GLY A 2 8.91 -10.60 -21.70
C GLY A 2 9.56 -10.25 -20.35
N GLY A 3 9.42 -9.02 -19.89
CA GLY A 3 9.92 -8.57 -18.59
C GLY A 3 8.98 -8.91 -17.43
N ILE A 4 9.53 -8.89 -16.22
CA ILE A 4 8.77 -9.02 -14.97
C ILE A 4 8.63 -7.63 -14.36
N GLY A 5 7.39 -7.26 -13.99
CA GLY A 5 7.11 -6.06 -13.20
C GLY A 5 7.08 -6.40 -11.71
N ASP A 6 7.71 -5.59 -10.89
CA ASP A 6 7.66 -5.66 -9.43
C ASP A 6 7.22 -4.33 -8.83
N SER A 7 6.41 -4.38 -7.78
CA SER A 7 5.97 -3.20 -7.05
C SER A 7 5.65 -3.57 -5.60
N GLN A 8 6.20 -2.79 -4.67
CA GLN A 8 6.11 -3.04 -3.25
C GLN A 8 5.38 -1.90 -2.54
N SER A 9 4.69 -2.22 -1.46
CA SER A 9 4.11 -1.25 -0.54
C SER A 9 4.13 -1.79 0.89
N GLY A 10 4.12 -0.88 1.86
CA GLY A 10 3.95 -1.23 3.27
C GLY A 10 2.46 -1.43 3.62
N GLY A 11 2.16 -1.49 4.91
CA GLY A 11 0.81 -1.58 5.44
C GLY A 11 0.50 -2.92 6.08
N PHE A 12 -0.76 -3.14 6.42
CA PHE A 12 -1.20 -4.32 7.17
C PHE A 12 -1.70 -5.47 6.28
N PHE A 13 -1.97 -5.22 5.01
CA PHE A 13 -2.45 -6.25 4.08
C PHE A 13 -1.58 -7.53 4.08
N PRO A 14 -0.24 -7.47 4.01
CA PRO A 14 0.59 -8.67 4.04
C PRO A 14 0.50 -9.44 5.34
N ALA A 15 0.42 -8.73 6.47
CA ALA A 15 0.27 -9.35 7.78
C ALA A 15 -1.08 -10.06 7.90
N GLU A 16 -2.16 -9.42 7.44
CA GLU A 16 -3.50 -9.99 7.46
C GLU A 16 -3.61 -11.22 6.56
N LEU A 17 -2.94 -11.20 5.39
CA LEU A 17 -2.84 -12.36 4.51
C LEU A 17 -2.15 -13.54 5.22
N LYS A 18 -1.08 -13.26 5.96
CA LYS A 18 -0.38 -14.27 6.78
C LYS A 18 -1.28 -14.82 7.88
N PHE A 19 -2.06 -13.97 8.55
CA PHE A 19 -3.03 -14.38 9.58
C PHE A 19 -4.22 -15.17 8.97
N ALA A 20 -4.55 -14.93 7.72
CA ALA A 20 -5.51 -15.76 6.99
C ALA A 20 -4.96 -17.14 6.60
N GLY A 21 -3.65 -17.36 6.74
CA GLY A 21 -2.98 -18.65 6.51
C GLY A 21 -2.30 -18.77 5.15
N PHE A 22 -2.06 -17.67 4.46
CA PHE A 22 -1.42 -17.65 3.14
C PHE A 22 -0.11 -16.84 3.14
N ASP A 23 0.86 -17.30 2.37
CA ASP A 23 2.14 -16.60 2.14
C ASP A 23 2.13 -15.81 0.82
N GLY A 24 1.19 -16.10 -0.06
CA GLY A 24 1.07 -15.44 -1.36
C GLY A 24 -0.15 -15.94 -2.13
N ILE A 25 -0.49 -15.19 -3.18
CA ILE A 25 -1.62 -15.48 -4.05
C ILE A 25 -1.14 -15.41 -5.50
N VAL A 26 -1.41 -16.43 -6.29
CA VAL A 26 -1.15 -16.45 -7.74
C VAL A 26 -2.49 -16.33 -8.47
N ILE A 27 -2.68 -15.23 -9.19
CA ILE A 27 -3.92 -14.92 -9.92
C ILE A 27 -3.69 -15.12 -11.42
N LYS A 28 -4.34 -16.14 -11.99
CA LYS A 28 -4.28 -16.47 -13.42
C LYS A 28 -5.63 -16.25 -14.09
N GLY A 29 -5.61 -15.98 -15.39
CA GLY A 29 -6.83 -15.80 -16.20
C GLY A 29 -7.52 -14.46 -15.97
N LYS A 30 -8.76 -14.37 -16.44
CA LYS A 30 -9.63 -13.19 -16.39
C LYS A 30 -11.07 -13.63 -16.11
N SER A 31 -11.73 -12.95 -15.17
CA SER A 31 -13.16 -13.16 -14.93
C SER A 31 -14.00 -12.57 -16.06
N ALA A 32 -15.15 -13.20 -16.36
CA ALA A 32 -16.11 -12.66 -17.32
C ALA A 32 -16.80 -11.37 -16.84
N LYS A 33 -16.93 -11.21 -15.52
CA LYS A 33 -17.56 -10.07 -14.86
C LYS A 33 -16.63 -9.48 -13.81
N PRO A 34 -16.80 -8.22 -13.40
CA PRO A 34 -16.07 -7.66 -12.26
C PRO A 34 -16.30 -8.49 -11.00
N VAL A 35 -15.20 -8.88 -10.36
CA VAL A 35 -15.21 -9.64 -9.11
C VAL A 35 -14.21 -9.07 -8.11
N TYR A 36 -14.38 -9.39 -6.84
CA TYR A 36 -13.31 -9.27 -5.86
C TYR A 36 -13.05 -10.63 -5.18
N LEU A 37 -11.83 -10.87 -4.79
CA LEU A 37 -11.43 -12.06 -4.05
C LEU A 37 -11.56 -11.79 -2.56
N SER A 38 -12.41 -12.52 -1.87
CA SER A 38 -12.56 -12.49 -0.42
C SER A 38 -11.84 -13.69 0.19
N ILE A 39 -10.96 -13.45 1.15
CA ILE A 39 -10.21 -14.47 1.90
C ILE A 39 -10.43 -14.24 3.38
N VAL A 40 -11.09 -15.19 4.05
CA VAL A 40 -11.39 -15.13 5.48
C VAL A 40 -10.95 -16.44 6.14
N ASP A 41 -9.92 -16.37 7.01
CA ASP A 41 -9.40 -17.49 7.80
C ASP A 41 -9.11 -18.79 7.01
N GLY A 42 -8.63 -18.64 5.78
CA GLY A 42 -8.27 -19.75 4.90
C GLY A 42 -9.38 -20.15 3.92
N ASN A 43 -10.58 -19.65 4.06
CA ASN A 43 -11.64 -19.78 3.07
C ASN A 43 -11.53 -18.65 2.06
N PHE A 44 -11.73 -18.97 0.79
CA PHE A 44 -11.68 -17.97 -0.27
C PHE A 44 -12.85 -18.14 -1.24
N GLU A 45 -13.34 -17.01 -1.75
CA GLU A 45 -14.40 -16.97 -2.75
C GLU A 45 -14.28 -15.76 -3.66
N LEU A 46 -14.77 -15.86 -4.87
CA LEU A 46 -14.96 -14.72 -5.77
C LEU A 46 -16.37 -14.20 -5.61
N ARG A 47 -16.48 -12.91 -5.26
CA ARG A 47 -17.75 -12.20 -5.10
C ARG A 47 -17.95 -11.20 -6.23
N ASP A 48 -19.18 -10.90 -6.57
CA ASP A 48 -19.52 -9.86 -7.54
C ASP A 48 -19.02 -8.50 -7.09
N ALA A 49 -18.41 -7.75 -8.01
CA ALA A 49 -17.86 -6.43 -7.76
C ALA A 49 -18.49 -5.34 -8.66
N ALA A 50 -19.59 -5.63 -9.35
CA ALA A 50 -20.22 -4.66 -10.25
C ALA A 50 -20.58 -3.35 -9.54
N HIS A 51 -21.07 -3.44 -8.30
CA HIS A 51 -21.45 -2.32 -7.45
C HIS A 51 -20.25 -1.49 -6.93
N LEU A 52 -19.02 -2.01 -7.04
CA LEU A 52 -17.78 -1.33 -6.65
C LEU A 52 -17.11 -0.58 -7.81
N MET A 53 -17.52 -0.85 -9.05
CA MET A 53 -16.93 -0.23 -10.21
C MET A 53 -17.29 1.26 -10.29
N GLY A 54 -16.35 2.08 -10.77
CA GLY A 54 -16.49 3.53 -10.85
C GLY A 54 -16.44 4.28 -9.53
N LYS A 55 -16.18 3.58 -8.40
CA LYS A 55 -16.09 4.20 -7.07
C LYS A 55 -14.65 4.55 -6.71
N LEU A 56 -14.49 5.59 -5.90
CA LEU A 56 -13.21 5.94 -5.30
C LEU A 56 -12.75 4.86 -4.31
N THR A 57 -11.45 4.73 -4.10
CA THR A 57 -10.88 3.69 -3.22
C THR A 57 -11.41 3.76 -1.79
N GLY A 58 -11.60 4.95 -1.22
CA GLY A 58 -12.21 5.10 0.11
C GLY A 58 -13.67 4.62 0.17
N GLU A 59 -14.47 4.88 -0.87
CA GLU A 59 -15.85 4.39 -0.95
C GLU A 59 -15.90 2.85 -1.04
N VAL A 60 -14.97 2.27 -1.80
CA VAL A 60 -14.84 0.80 -1.89
C VAL A 60 -14.43 0.20 -0.55
N ASP A 61 -13.48 0.81 0.18
CA ASP A 61 -13.10 0.38 1.53
C ASP A 61 -14.31 0.36 2.46
N ASP A 62 -15.11 1.44 2.49
CA ASP A 62 -16.30 1.56 3.33
C ASP A 62 -17.36 0.50 3.02
N ILE A 63 -17.55 0.17 1.74
CA ILE A 63 -18.50 -0.86 1.32
C ILE A 63 -18.02 -2.25 1.72
N ILE A 64 -16.77 -2.58 1.39
CA ILE A 64 -16.21 -3.91 1.67
C ILE A 64 -16.11 -4.18 3.17
N HIS A 65 -15.76 -3.18 3.98
CA HIS A 65 -15.75 -3.32 5.44
C HIS A 65 -17.13 -3.68 6.01
N LYS A 66 -18.20 -3.20 5.39
CA LYS A 66 -19.59 -3.56 5.78
C LYS A 66 -19.99 -4.94 5.28
N GLU A 67 -19.52 -5.34 4.10
CA GLU A 67 -19.91 -6.60 3.46
C GLU A 67 -19.14 -7.82 3.96
N VAL A 68 -17.87 -7.63 4.35
CA VAL A 68 -16.96 -8.73 4.71
C VAL A 68 -16.64 -8.69 6.20
N ASP A 69 -15.84 -7.72 6.63
CA ASP A 69 -15.43 -7.55 8.02
C ASP A 69 -14.84 -6.15 8.21
N PRO A 70 -15.20 -5.41 9.29
CA PRO A 70 -14.66 -4.06 9.55
C PRO A 70 -13.15 -4.01 9.77
N LYS A 71 -12.50 -5.16 9.98
CA LYS A 71 -11.05 -5.30 10.17
C LYS A 71 -10.36 -5.96 8.99
N ALA A 72 -11.07 -6.17 7.88
CA ALA A 72 -10.44 -6.71 6.67
C ALA A 72 -9.46 -5.71 6.08
N GLU A 73 -8.36 -6.22 5.55
CA GLU A 73 -7.43 -5.43 4.74
C GLU A 73 -7.74 -5.60 3.25
N ILE A 74 -7.70 -4.52 2.52
CA ILE A 74 -8.15 -4.47 1.13
C ILE A 74 -7.00 -3.98 0.26
N LEU A 75 -6.67 -4.75 -0.78
CA LEU A 75 -5.79 -4.35 -1.86
C LEU A 75 -6.63 -4.18 -3.13
N GLN A 76 -6.72 -2.96 -3.65
CA GLN A 76 -7.65 -2.62 -4.73
C GLN A 76 -7.01 -1.71 -5.78
N HIS A 77 -7.61 -1.64 -6.94
CA HIS A 77 -7.31 -0.60 -7.92
C HIS A 77 -8.40 0.48 -7.95
N GLY A 78 -8.02 1.68 -8.35
CA GLY A 78 -8.93 2.81 -8.52
C GLY A 78 -9.49 2.92 -9.95
N ILE A 79 -10.28 3.97 -10.18
CA ILE A 79 -10.95 4.30 -11.45
C ILE A 79 -9.94 4.45 -12.61
N GLY A 80 -8.74 4.96 -12.35
CA GLY A 80 -7.70 5.06 -13.38
C GLY A 80 -7.37 3.72 -14.03
N ALA A 81 -7.32 2.64 -13.26
CA ALA A 81 -7.09 1.29 -13.77
C ALA A 81 -8.28 0.78 -14.60
N GLU A 82 -9.50 1.08 -14.17
CA GLU A 82 -10.73 0.75 -14.91
C GLU A 82 -10.77 1.42 -16.28
N ASN A 83 -10.24 2.64 -16.38
CA ASN A 83 -10.12 3.42 -17.60
C ASN A 83 -8.83 3.16 -18.40
N GLY A 84 -8.07 2.12 -18.07
CA GLY A 84 -6.92 1.69 -18.84
C GLY A 84 -5.66 2.53 -18.66
N VAL A 85 -5.53 3.31 -17.58
CA VAL A 85 -4.32 4.11 -17.30
C VAL A 85 -3.14 3.17 -17.02
N LEU A 86 -2.10 3.25 -17.86
CA LEU A 86 -0.95 2.33 -17.86
C LEU A 86 -0.14 2.32 -16.58
N PHE A 87 -0.04 3.45 -15.88
CA PHE A 87 0.71 3.61 -14.64
C PHE A 87 -0.16 3.56 -13.38
N SER A 88 -1.39 3.05 -13.48
CA SER A 88 -2.27 2.94 -12.33
C SER A 88 -1.70 1.98 -11.27
N SER A 89 -1.84 2.37 -10.01
CA SER A 89 -1.35 1.64 -8.85
C SER A 89 -2.41 0.71 -8.25
N LEU A 90 -1.96 -0.22 -7.41
CA LEU A 90 -2.81 -0.82 -6.38
C LEU A 90 -2.73 0.04 -5.11
N CYS A 91 -3.82 0.09 -4.38
CA CYS A 91 -3.93 0.84 -3.13
C CYS A 91 -4.40 -0.08 -2.00
N SER A 92 -3.80 0.07 -0.83
CA SER A 92 -4.25 -0.54 0.42
C SER A 92 -4.29 0.53 1.50
N MET A 93 -5.19 0.41 2.49
CA MET A 93 -5.33 1.36 3.59
C MET A 93 -5.51 2.83 3.13
N SER A 94 -6.04 3.05 1.93
CA SER A 94 -6.21 4.36 1.27
C SER A 94 -4.93 5.20 1.10
N ASN A 95 -3.77 4.75 1.58
CA ASN A 95 -2.50 5.49 1.55
C ASN A 95 -1.25 4.64 1.27
N ARG A 96 -1.39 3.35 1.00
CA ARG A 96 -0.29 2.45 0.65
C ARG A 96 -0.42 2.03 -0.80
N HIS A 97 0.52 2.42 -1.63
CA HIS A 97 0.44 2.23 -3.07
C HIS A 97 1.56 1.34 -3.61
N ASN A 98 1.18 0.30 -4.38
CA ASN A 98 2.08 -0.37 -5.31
C ASN A 98 2.13 0.46 -6.59
N GLY A 99 2.96 1.51 -6.59
CA GLY A 99 2.94 2.58 -7.58
C GLY A 99 3.76 2.32 -8.84
N ARG A 100 4.56 1.24 -8.89
CA ARG A 100 5.41 0.92 -10.04
C ARG A 100 4.77 -0.11 -10.96
N THR A 101 5.19 -0.09 -12.22
CA THR A 101 4.91 -1.13 -13.25
C THR A 101 3.43 -1.30 -13.62
N GLY A 102 2.53 -0.39 -13.20
CA GLY A 102 1.12 -0.42 -13.61
C GLY A 102 0.31 -1.61 -13.07
N MET A 103 0.60 -2.06 -11.85
CA MET A 103 -0.07 -3.22 -11.25
C MET A 103 -1.58 -3.06 -11.10
N GLY A 104 -2.08 -1.81 -10.97
CA GLY A 104 -3.52 -1.53 -10.98
C GLY A 104 -4.17 -1.97 -12.28
N LEU A 105 -3.58 -1.62 -13.43
CA LEU A 105 -4.09 -2.03 -14.73
C LEU A 105 -4.00 -3.56 -14.93
N VAL A 106 -2.94 -4.20 -14.44
CA VAL A 106 -2.81 -5.67 -14.51
C VAL A 106 -3.98 -6.33 -13.80
N MET A 107 -4.35 -5.87 -12.60
CA MET A 107 -5.47 -6.41 -11.85
C MET A 107 -6.82 -6.08 -12.53
N ALA A 108 -7.00 -4.84 -12.98
CA ALA A 108 -8.20 -4.42 -13.71
C ALA A 108 -8.41 -5.21 -15.03
N SER A 109 -7.32 -5.51 -15.75
CA SER A 109 -7.37 -6.30 -16.99
C SER A 109 -7.93 -7.72 -16.77
N LYS A 110 -7.87 -8.22 -15.55
CA LYS A 110 -8.43 -9.50 -15.12
C LYS A 110 -9.88 -9.42 -14.63
N ASN A 111 -10.50 -8.25 -14.66
CA ASN A 111 -11.79 -7.93 -14.03
C ASN A 111 -11.78 -8.22 -12.51
N LEU A 112 -10.63 -8.08 -11.86
CA LEU A 112 -10.47 -8.25 -10.42
C LEU A 112 -10.36 -6.88 -9.76
N LYS A 113 -11.43 -6.42 -9.09
CA LYS A 113 -11.51 -5.09 -8.46
C LYS A 113 -10.67 -4.99 -7.20
N ALA A 114 -10.72 -6.01 -6.37
CA ALA A 114 -10.02 -6.04 -5.09
C ALA A 114 -9.64 -7.45 -4.66
N VAL A 115 -8.66 -7.52 -3.77
CA VAL A 115 -8.37 -8.68 -2.91
C VAL A 115 -8.59 -8.23 -1.48
N VAL A 116 -9.48 -8.92 -0.78
CA VAL A 116 -9.93 -8.62 0.58
C VAL A 116 -9.49 -9.74 1.49
N VAL A 117 -8.81 -9.41 2.57
CA VAL A 117 -8.23 -10.43 3.46
C VAL A 117 -8.62 -10.14 4.91
N ARG A 118 -9.06 -11.17 5.59
CA ARG A 118 -9.29 -11.19 7.04
C ARG A 118 -8.71 -12.46 7.64
N GLY A 119 -7.81 -12.31 8.62
CA GLY A 119 -7.17 -13.43 9.29
C GLY A 119 -7.19 -13.30 10.81
N THR A 120 -7.44 -14.40 11.51
CA THR A 120 -7.40 -14.47 12.97
C THR A 120 -6.34 -15.45 13.47
N LYS A 121 -5.67 -16.16 12.57
CA LYS A 121 -4.67 -17.18 12.92
C LYS A 121 -3.40 -16.52 13.45
N LYS A 122 -2.84 -17.10 14.50
CA LYS A 122 -1.54 -16.70 15.02
C LYS A 122 -0.44 -17.40 14.25
N VAL A 123 0.59 -16.65 13.88
CA VAL A 123 1.82 -17.20 13.30
C VAL A 123 2.55 -18.00 14.38
N GLN A 124 2.94 -19.23 14.05
CA GLN A 124 3.77 -20.03 14.95
C GLN A 124 5.21 -19.51 14.93
N LEU A 125 5.75 -19.24 16.11
CA LEU A 125 7.09 -18.71 16.29
C LEU A 125 8.01 -19.80 16.81
N ALA A 126 9.19 -19.94 16.21
CA ALA A 126 10.23 -20.88 16.67
C ALA A 126 10.69 -20.54 18.11
N ASN A 127 10.82 -19.26 18.43
CA ASN A 127 11.17 -18.77 19.77
C ASN A 127 10.47 -17.44 20.05
N ALA A 128 9.29 -17.49 20.68
CA ALA A 128 8.49 -16.33 21.01
C ALA A 128 9.18 -15.38 22.01
N LYS A 129 9.98 -15.92 22.95
CA LYS A 129 10.69 -15.11 23.93
C LYS A 129 11.78 -14.27 23.26
N ALA A 130 12.63 -14.89 22.45
CA ALA A 130 13.69 -14.19 21.72
C ALA A 130 13.11 -13.12 20.78
N LEU A 131 12.01 -13.41 20.07
CA LEU A 131 11.35 -12.42 19.21
C LEU A 131 10.79 -11.23 20.03
N THR A 132 10.21 -11.49 21.20
CA THR A 132 9.74 -10.43 22.10
C THR A 132 10.87 -9.54 22.58
N GLU A 133 12.02 -10.11 22.89
CA GLU A 133 13.22 -9.35 23.30
C GLU A 133 13.74 -8.50 22.13
N LEU A 134 13.84 -9.05 20.93
CA LEU A 134 14.21 -8.32 19.71
C LEU A 134 13.26 -7.16 19.40
N ASN A 135 11.96 -7.38 19.49
CA ASN A 135 10.95 -6.35 19.22
C ASN A 135 11.01 -5.15 20.18
N ARG A 136 11.67 -5.30 21.35
CA ARG A 136 11.89 -4.21 22.31
C ARG A 136 13.07 -3.31 21.94
N ILE A 137 13.96 -3.76 21.07
CA ILE A 137 15.16 -2.99 20.67
C ILE A 137 14.77 -1.77 19.85
N GLY A 138 13.92 -1.95 18.83
CA GLY A 138 13.50 -0.84 17.95
C GLY A 138 12.92 0.37 18.70
N PRO A 139 11.88 0.20 19.54
CA PRO A 139 11.29 1.30 20.30
C PRO A 139 12.29 2.04 21.23
N LYS A 140 13.38 1.39 21.64
CA LYS A 140 14.43 2.01 22.45
C LYS A 140 15.46 2.75 21.59
N ALA A 141 15.88 2.14 20.49
CA ALA A 141 16.96 2.67 19.65
C ALA A 141 16.48 3.80 18.69
N ILE A 142 15.23 3.76 18.25
CA ILE A 142 14.68 4.74 17.28
C ILE A 142 14.76 6.18 17.81
N PRO A 143 14.33 6.51 19.05
CA PRO A 143 14.40 7.87 19.58
C PRO A 143 15.83 8.40 19.76
N GLU A 144 16.82 7.50 19.86
CA GLU A 144 18.24 7.85 20.03
C GLU A 144 18.94 8.09 18.67
N ASN A 145 18.28 7.75 17.56
CA ASN A 145 18.80 7.92 16.22
C ASN A 145 18.17 9.16 15.58
N GLY A 146 18.98 10.22 15.37
CA GLY A 146 18.50 11.51 14.85
C GLY A 146 17.83 11.43 13.48
N ASP A 147 18.32 10.57 12.60
CA ASP A 147 17.71 10.39 11.25
C ASP A 147 16.33 9.75 11.36
N MET A 148 16.19 8.75 12.24
CA MET A 148 14.91 8.09 12.48
C MET A 148 13.90 9.00 13.18
N ASP A 149 14.36 9.83 14.12
CA ASP A 149 13.51 10.81 14.80
C ASP A 149 13.00 11.88 13.83
N GLY A 150 13.87 12.39 12.95
CA GLY A 150 13.48 13.32 11.89
C GLY A 150 12.44 12.72 10.93
N LEU A 151 12.66 11.48 10.46
CA LEU A 151 11.69 10.79 9.63
C LEU A 151 10.37 10.49 10.34
N ALA A 152 10.41 10.18 11.64
CA ALA A 152 9.20 9.95 12.44
C ALA A 152 8.37 11.22 12.62
N LYS A 153 9.01 12.39 12.80
CA LYS A 153 8.36 13.68 12.99
C LYS A 153 7.83 14.29 11.69
N PHE A 154 8.64 14.25 10.66
CA PHE A 154 8.42 15.03 9.43
C PHE A 154 8.14 14.18 8.19
N GLY A 155 8.25 12.84 8.30
CA GLY A 155 8.17 11.96 7.13
C GLY A 155 9.28 12.26 6.11
N THR A 156 9.07 11.91 4.86
CA THR A 156 10.05 12.20 3.79
C THR A 156 10.19 13.69 3.47
N ALA A 157 9.28 14.54 3.93
CA ALA A 157 9.39 15.99 3.77
C ALA A 157 10.56 16.61 4.55
N VAL A 158 11.17 15.88 5.50
CA VAL A 158 12.39 16.28 6.21
C VAL A 158 13.56 16.63 5.27
N VAL A 159 13.61 16.00 4.10
CA VAL A 159 14.70 16.23 3.14
C VAL A 159 14.48 17.43 2.21
N VAL A 160 13.34 18.12 2.27
CA VAL A 160 13.01 19.22 1.34
C VAL A 160 14.01 20.37 1.45
N LEU A 161 14.24 20.90 2.65
CA LEU A 161 15.17 22.02 2.87
C LEU A 161 16.61 21.62 2.54
N PHE A 162 17.03 20.42 2.94
CA PHE A 162 18.36 19.91 2.62
C PHE A 162 18.56 19.82 1.11
N ASN A 163 17.63 19.16 0.38
CA ASN A 163 17.73 19.03 -1.07
C ASN A 163 17.71 20.40 -1.78
N ASN A 164 16.92 21.35 -1.28
CA ASN A 164 16.89 22.70 -1.81
C ASN A 164 18.25 23.40 -1.64
N THR A 165 18.85 23.27 -0.47
CA THR A 165 20.14 23.90 -0.15
C THR A 165 21.28 23.40 -1.05
N ILE A 166 21.31 22.09 -1.31
CA ILE A 166 22.34 21.47 -2.16
C ILE A 166 21.99 21.48 -3.65
N GLY A 167 20.86 22.06 -4.05
CA GLY A 167 20.48 22.20 -5.47
C GLY A 167 19.96 20.91 -6.11
N THR A 168 19.41 20.00 -5.33
CA THR A 168 18.88 18.71 -5.81
C THR A 168 17.37 18.53 -5.62
N LEU A 169 16.65 19.61 -5.27
CA LEU A 169 15.19 19.58 -5.21
C LEU A 169 14.61 19.72 -6.63
N PRO A 170 14.03 18.67 -7.23
CA PRO A 170 13.52 18.72 -8.59
C PRO A 170 12.45 19.80 -8.73
N THR A 171 12.71 20.81 -9.54
CA THR A 171 11.85 21.98 -9.69
C THR A 171 11.61 22.25 -11.18
N ARG A 172 10.39 22.67 -11.52
CA ARG A 172 9.99 22.99 -12.90
C ARG A 172 10.36 21.90 -13.91
N ASN A 173 9.90 20.69 -13.63
CA ASN A 173 10.17 19.49 -14.44
C ASN A 173 11.67 19.20 -14.62
N TYR A 174 12.44 19.28 -13.52
CA TYR A 174 13.90 19.04 -13.45
C TYR A 174 14.76 20.07 -14.20
N ASN A 175 14.21 21.21 -14.62
CA ASN A 175 15.01 22.30 -15.18
C ASN A 175 15.82 23.07 -14.14
N GLU A 176 15.38 23.00 -12.88
CA GLU A 176 16.01 23.66 -11.73
C GLU A 176 16.15 22.68 -10.57
N GLY A 177 17.15 22.90 -9.74
CA GLY A 177 17.40 22.09 -8.53
C GLY A 177 17.06 22.81 -7.24
N GLN A 178 16.55 24.05 -7.33
CA GLN A 178 16.15 24.86 -6.19
C GLN A 178 14.75 25.44 -6.43
N PHE A 179 13.95 25.47 -5.37
CA PHE A 179 12.61 26.02 -5.37
C PHE A 179 12.49 27.13 -4.33
N GLU A 180 12.14 28.33 -4.76
CA GLU A 180 11.99 29.50 -3.91
C GLU A 180 10.91 29.35 -2.83
N GLY A 181 9.88 28.55 -3.09
CA GLY A 181 8.80 28.22 -2.16
C GLY A 181 9.02 26.93 -1.37
N CYS A 182 10.26 26.52 -1.13
CA CYS A 182 10.55 25.24 -0.45
C CYS A 182 10.16 25.23 1.05
N GLU A 183 10.25 26.37 1.73
CA GLU A 183 9.98 26.45 3.17
C GLU A 183 8.56 26.07 3.55
N PRO A 184 7.48 26.59 2.92
CA PRO A 184 6.10 26.21 3.24
C PRO A 184 5.77 24.73 3.00
N ILE A 185 6.54 24.01 2.17
CA ILE A 185 6.35 22.58 1.87
C ILE A 185 7.37 21.70 2.58
N SER A 186 8.16 22.23 3.49
CA SER A 186 9.11 21.47 4.29
C SER A 186 8.41 20.69 5.41
N GLY A 187 9.03 19.60 5.85
CA GLY A 187 8.54 18.81 6.98
C GLY A 187 8.41 19.64 8.26
N GLU A 188 9.39 20.52 8.48
CA GLU A 188 9.43 21.40 9.66
C GLU A 188 8.27 22.39 9.72
N LYS A 189 7.75 22.80 8.56
CA LYS A 189 6.63 23.75 8.49
C LYS A 189 5.27 23.05 8.50
N MET A 190 5.19 21.80 8.06
CA MET A 190 3.96 21.01 8.03
C MET A 190 3.65 20.28 9.35
N ALA A 191 4.65 20.06 10.21
CA ALA A 191 4.50 19.47 11.53
C ALA A 191 4.18 20.56 12.56
#